data_841af1d2f84695104cd852d5546375d6
#
_entry.id   841af1d2f84695104cd852d5546375d6
#
_cell.length_a   1.000
_cell.length_b   1.000
_cell.length_c   1.000
_cell.angle_alpha   90.00
_cell.angle_beta   90.00
_cell.angle_gamma   90.00
#
_symmetry.space_group_name_H-M   'P 1'
#
loop_
_entity.id
_entity.type
_entity.pdbx_description
1 polymer ?
#
loop_
_entity_poly.entity_id
_entity_poly.type
_entity_poly.pdbx_seq_one_letter_code
_entity_poly.pdbx_strand_id
1 'polypeptide(L)'
;YSAGNYYARRRLEVLKQFLPVLGIDDRRFEYTWVSASEGQRLQHVVTTFTDRIHKLGPAPRFEDPEPLLKVVDMALTSLRPLGTGQNAKLDELKAAIKAKLPELDCVIGWQQGYDAVHTVPLFMRTPEDVDKLVWGPFNVNNPATYLPSLKGRKVGIVVKGCDSRSVVELLQDNLINRADVPIFA
;
A
#
# COMPACT_ATOMS: atom_id res chain seq x y z
N TYR A 1 5.97 -13.59 2.48
CA TYR A 1 4.52 -13.91 2.54
C TYR A 1 3.86 -13.49 3.86
N SER A 2 4.53 -13.59 5.01
CA SER A 2 3.92 -13.31 6.33
C SER A 2 3.54 -11.83 6.52
N ALA A 3 4.36 -10.88 6.11
CA ALA A 3 4.09 -9.47 6.30
C ALA A 3 2.87 -8.97 5.50
N GLY A 4 2.73 -9.41 4.23
CA GLY A 4 1.59 -9.05 3.40
C GLY A 4 0.25 -9.52 3.97
N ASN A 5 0.22 -10.72 4.55
CA ASN A 5 -0.98 -11.27 5.19
C ASN A 5 -1.38 -10.47 6.44
N TYR A 6 -0.42 -9.95 7.23
CA TYR A 6 -0.73 -9.09 8.37
C TYR A 6 -1.40 -7.78 7.95
N TYR A 7 -0.91 -7.15 6.88
CA TYR A 7 -1.52 -5.92 6.36
C TYR A 7 -2.91 -6.19 5.78
N ALA A 8 -3.07 -7.28 5.02
CA ALA A 8 -4.37 -7.69 4.50
C ALA A 8 -5.36 -7.95 5.65
N ARG A 9 -4.95 -8.70 6.69
CA ARG A 9 -5.80 -8.98 7.84
C ARG A 9 -6.30 -7.71 8.52
N ARG A 10 -5.42 -6.74 8.80
CA ARG A 10 -5.82 -5.48 9.42
C ARG A 10 -6.87 -4.74 8.60
N ARG A 11 -6.67 -4.67 7.28
CA ARG A 11 -7.63 -4.01 6.37
C ARG A 11 -8.98 -4.73 6.35
N LEU A 12 -8.95 -6.06 6.29
CA LEU A 12 -10.16 -6.88 6.26
C LEU A 12 -10.93 -6.81 7.58
N GLU A 13 -10.23 -6.73 8.72
CA GLU A 13 -10.88 -6.51 10.04
C GLU A 13 -11.53 -5.13 10.12
N VAL A 14 -10.86 -4.08 9.66
CA VAL A 14 -11.44 -2.74 9.60
C VAL A 14 -12.67 -2.73 8.69
N LEU A 15 -12.56 -3.32 7.48
CA LEU A 15 -13.70 -3.44 6.57
C LEU A 15 -14.88 -4.14 7.23
N LYS A 16 -14.65 -5.26 7.93
CA LYS A 16 -15.69 -6.01 8.63
C LYS A 16 -16.42 -5.16 9.68
N GLN A 17 -15.70 -4.30 10.40
CA GLN A 17 -16.29 -3.39 11.36
C GLN A 17 -17.10 -2.26 10.71
N PHE A 18 -16.80 -1.89 9.47
CA PHE A 18 -17.55 -0.89 8.73
C PHE A 18 -18.87 -1.41 8.15
N LEU A 19 -18.98 -2.70 7.85
CA LEU A 19 -20.18 -3.27 7.22
C LEU A 19 -21.47 -2.95 7.98
N PRO A 20 -21.56 -3.11 9.33
CA PRO A 20 -22.77 -2.75 10.07
C PRO A 20 -23.10 -1.26 10.00
N VAL A 21 -22.08 -0.38 9.97
CA VAL A 21 -22.28 1.07 9.84
C VAL A 21 -22.91 1.41 8.49
N LEU A 22 -22.61 0.62 7.46
CA LEU A 22 -23.17 0.72 6.12
C LEU A 22 -24.53 -0.01 6.00
N GLY A 23 -25.10 -0.54 7.10
CA GLY A 23 -26.33 -1.32 7.06
C GLY A 23 -26.17 -2.70 6.42
N ILE A 24 -24.95 -3.19 6.25
CA ILE A 24 -24.65 -4.51 5.71
C ILE A 24 -24.38 -5.46 6.89
N ASP A 25 -25.08 -6.59 6.90
CA ASP A 25 -24.81 -7.65 7.91
C ASP A 25 -23.38 -8.16 7.74
N ASP A 26 -22.59 -8.09 8.82
CA ASP A 26 -21.16 -8.47 8.82
C ASP A 26 -20.94 -9.95 8.49
N ARG A 27 -21.98 -10.80 8.68
CA ARG A 27 -21.95 -12.21 8.28
C ARG A 27 -21.93 -12.42 6.76
N ARG A 28 -22.17 -11.36 5.96
CA ARG A 28 -22.02 -11.37 4.49
C ARG A 28 -20.58 -11.22 4.03
N PHE A 29 -19.67 -11.06 4.97
CA PHE A 29 -18.25 -10.93 4.68
C PHE A 29 -17.45 -11.93 5.51
N GLU A 30 -16.60 -12.68 4.84
CA GLU A 30 -15.69 -13.62 5.47
C GLU A 30 -14.34 -13.60 4.74
N TYR A 31 -13.26 -13.73 5.47
CA TYR A 31 -11.95 -13.95 4.90
C TYR A 31 -11.24 -15.06 5.66
N THR A 32 -10.48 -15.85 4.94
CA THR A 32 -9.66 -16.92 5.50
C THR A 32 -8.41 -17.13 4.65
N TRP A 33 -7.38 -17.65 5.28
CA TRP A 33 -6.16 -18.02 4.59
C TRP A 33 -6.20 -19.51 4.29
N VAL A 34 -6.01 -19.84 3.01
CA VAL A 34 -5.99 -21.21 2.53
C VAL A 34 -4.73 -21.40 1.71
N SER A 35 -3.97 -22.44 2.01
CA SER A 35 -2.81 -22.82 1.21
C SER A 35 -3.24 -23.57 -0.05
N ALA A 36 -2.38 -23.58 -1.07
CA ALA A 36 -2.67 -24.27 -2.34
C ALA A 36 -2.92 -25.79 -2.17
N SER A 37 -2.42 -26.38 -1.07
CA SER A 37 -2.62 -27.80 -0.74
C SER A 37 -3.88 -28.11 0.06
N GLU A 38 -4.61 -27.07 0.55
CA GLU A 38 -5.77 -27.22 1.41
C GLU A 38 -7.12 -27.17 0.65
N GLY A 39 -7.24 -27.90 -0.45
CA GLY A 39 -8.44 -27.88 -1.29
C GLY A 39 -9.73 -28.25 -0.56
N GLN A 40 -9.70 -29.24 0.35
CA GLN A 40 -10.86 -29.62 1.18
C GLN A 40 -11.28 -28.49 2.11
N ARG A 41 -10.33 -27.77 2.69
CA ARG A 41 -10.62 -26.61 3.55
C ARG A 41 -11.26 -25.48 2.74
N LEU A 42 -10.74 -25.19 1.55
CA LEU A 42 -11.34 -24.22 0.64
C LEU A 42 -12.79 -24.59 0.31
N GLN A 43 -13.03 -25.83 -0.09
CA GLN A 43 -14.38 -26.33 -0.38
C GLN A 43 -15.32 -26.13 0.82
N HIS A 44 -14.90 -26.51 2.02
CA HIS A 44 -15.71 -26.36 3.23
C HIS A 44 -16.06 -24.89 3.51
N VAL A 45 -15.07 -23.99 3.42
CA VAL A 45 -15.28 -22.55 3.64
C VAL A 45 -16.27 -21.99 2.63
N VAL A 46 -16.06 -22.26 1.33
CA VAL A 46 -16.94 -21.79 0.28
C VAL A 46 -18.37 -22.30 0.45
N THR A 47 -18.56 -23.60 0.73
CA THR A 47 -19.89 -24.19 0.92
C THR A 47 -20.58 -23.57 2.13
N THR A 48 -19.90 -23.50 3.28
CA THR A 48 -20.46 -22.92 4.51
C THR A 48 -20.85 -21.44 4.33
N PHE A 49 -20.00 -20.69 3.65
CA PHE A 49 -20.27 -19.28 3.36
C PHE A 49 -21.45 -19.12 2.41
N THR A 50 -21.52 -19.92 1.36
CA THR A 50 -22.64 -19.92 0.39
C THR A 50 -23.95 -20.22 1.09
N ASP A 51 -24.01 -21.26 1.92
CA ASP A 51 -25.19 -21.61 2.71
C ASP A 51 -25.63 -20.48 3.64
N ARG A 52 -24.66 -19.79 4.23
CA ARG A 52 -24.92 -18.60 5.08
C ARG A 52 -25.54 -17.47 4.25
N ILE A 53 -24.99 -17.16 3.09
CA ILE A 53 -25.52 -16.12 2.19
C ILE A 53 -26.95 -16.47 1.74
N HIS A 54 -27.22 -17.72 1.41
CA HIS A 54 -28.57 -18.16 1.06
C HIS A 54 -29.57 -17.94 2.21
N LYS A 55 -29.16 -18.24 3.46
CA LYS A 55 -30.01 -18.02 4.67
C LYS A 55 -30.23 -16.53 4.96
N LEU A 56 -29.27 -15.69 4.65
CA LEU A 56 -29.36 -14.23 4.85
C LEU A 56 -30.23 -13.54 3.78
N GLY A 57 -30.51 -14.23 2.67
CA GLY A 57 -31.28 -13.68 1.56
C GLY A 57 -30.52 -12.59 0.78
N PRO A 58 -31.21 -11.80 -0.06
CA PRO A 58 -30.62 -10.73 -0.86
C PRO A 58 -29.92 -9.67 0.00
N ALA A 59 -28.85 -9.08 -0.52
CA ALA A 59 -28.22 -7.93 0.11
C ALA A 59 -29.16 -6.70 0.05
N PRO A 60 -29.12 -5.80 1.06
CA PRO A 60 -29.86 -4.56 0.98
C PRO A 60 -29.45 -3.80 -0.26
N ARG A 61 -30.45 -3.20 -0.96
CA ARG A 61 -30.22 -2.28 -2.07
C ARG A 61 -30.14 -0.88 -1.50
N PHE A 62 -29.09 -0.17 -1.86
CA PHE A 62 -28.96 1.24 -1.54
C PHE A 62 -29.61 2.04 -2.69
N GLU A 63 -30.66 2.78 -2.40
CA GLU A 63 -31.34 3.62 -3.39
C GLU A 63 -30.46 4.82 -3.76
N ASP A 64 -29.68 5.32 -2.80
CA ASP A 64 -28.72 6.39 -3.00
C ASP A 64 -27.38 6.01 -2.34
N PRO A 65 -26.31 5.74 -3.10
CA PRO A 65 -25.01 5.41 -2.56
C PRO A 65 -24.20 6.65 -2.09
N GLU A 66 -24.60 7.86 -2.46
CA GLU A 66 -23.87 9.12 -2.14
C GLU A 66 -23.56 9.30 -0.66
N PRO A 67 -24.53 9.12 0.28
CA PRO A 67 -24.22 9.23 1.71
C PRO A 67 -23.19 8.21 2.18
N LEU A 68 -23.21 6.99 1.62
CA LEU A 68 -22.27 5.93 1.96
C LEU A 68 -20.86 6.24 1.42
N LEU A 69 -20.77 6.74 0.19
CA LEU A 69 -19.51 7.17 -0.39
C LEU A 69 -18.87 8.29 0.42
N LYS A 70 -19.65 9.24 0.93
CA LYS A 70 -19.15 10.30 1.84
C LYS A 70 -18.62 9.73 3.15
N VAL A 71 -19.32 8.77 3.77
CA VAL A 71 -18.86 8.12 5.01
C VAL A 71 -17.57 7.34 4.75
N VAL A 72 -17.49 6.61 3.64
CA VAL A 72 -16.28 5.87 3.24
C VAL A 72 -15.12 6.83 2.99
N ASP A 73 -15.35 7.94 2.28
CA ASP A 73 -14.31 8.94 2.02
C ASP A 73 -13.85 9.63 3.30
N MET A 74 -14.76 9.98 4.20
CA MET A 74 -14.44 10.50 5.54
C MET A 74 -13.63 9.49 6.36
N ALA A 75 -14.01 8.21 6.35
CA ALA A 75 -13.30 7.16 7.06
C ALA A 75 -11.90 6.94 6.47
N LEU A 76 -11.78 6.88 5.15
CA LEU A 76 -10.50 6.78 4.45
C LEU A 76 -9.62 8.01 4.69
N THR A 77 -10.22 9.19 4.76
CA THR A 77 -9.52 10.44 5.07
C THR A 77 -9.07 10.49 6.53
N SER A 78 -9.87 9.96 7.47
CA SER A 78 -9.50 9.87 8.88
C SER A 78 -8.46 8.78 9.16
N LEU A 79 -8.34 7.76 8.29
CA LEU A 79 -7.28 6.76 8.31
C LEU A 79 -5.95 7.27 7.72
N ARG A 80 -5.94 8.46 7.11
CA ARG A 80 -4.67 9.15 6.82
C ARG A 80 -3.98 9.40 8.15
N PRO A 81 -2.67 9.14 8.26
CA PRO A 81 -1.97 9.36 9.51
C PRO A 81 -2.20 10.80 9.97
N LEU A 82 -2.94 10.93 11.05
CA LEU A 82 -3.23 12.18 11.74
C LEU A 82 -1.96 12.63 12.46
N GLY A 83 -0.99 13.13 11.72
CA GLY A 83 0.24 13.60 12.33
C GLY A 83 0.81 14.79 11.58
N THR A 84 0.67 15.97 12.17
CA THR A 84 1.44 17.16 11.77
C THR A 84 2.94 16.88 11.70
N GLY A 85 3.46 15.94 12.53
CA GLY A 85 4.85 15.50 12.50
C GLY A 85 5.24 14.66 11.27
N GLN A 86 4.30 13.94 10.65
CA GLN A 86 4.59 13.20 9.42
C GLN A 86 4.64 14.09 8.19
N ASN A 87 3.82 15.14 8.13
CA ASN A 87 3.88 16.12 7.05
C ASN A 87 5.21 16.89 7.08
N ALA A 88 5.67 17.33 8.25
CA ALA A 88 6.95 18.01 8.39
C ALA A 88 8.12 17.11 7.93
N LYS A 89 8.14 15.84 8.33
CA LYS A 89 9.16 14.89 7.87
C LYS A 89 9.07 14.59 6.38
N LEU A 90 7.87 14.55 5.82
CA LEU A 90 7.68 14.38 4.39
C LEU A 90 8.20 15.60 3.62
N ASP A 91 7.97 16.81 4.14
CA ASP A 91 8.47 18.05 3.52
C ASP A 91 10.00 18.12 3.59
N GLU A 92 10.61 17.73 4.72
CA GLU A 92 12.06 17.58 4.85
C GLU A 92 12.62 16.56 3.84
N LEU A 93 11.96 15.41 3.70
CA LEU A 93 12.32 14.38 2.74
C LEU A 93 12.23 14.90 1.30
N LYS A 94 11.15 15.60 0.95
CA LYS A 94 10.98 16.23 -0.37
C LYS A 94 12.07 17.26 -0.64
N ALA A 95 12.39 18.10 0.34
CA ALA A 95 13.47 19.09 0.22
C ALA A 95 14.84 18.42 0.00
N ALA A 96 15.15 17.38 0.74
CA ALA A 96 16.39 16.62 0.57
C ALA A 96 16.48 15.95 -0.81
N ILE A 97 15.37 15.40 -1.31
CA ILE A 97 15.31 14.82 -2.66
C ILE A 97 15.51 15.91 -3.71
N LYS A 98 14.80 17.05 -3.62
CA LYS A 98 14.93 18.17 -4.57
C LYS A 98 16.36 18.70 -4.65
N ALA A 99 17.05 18.77 -3.49
CA ALA A 99 18.45 19.23 -3.43
C ALA A 99 19.41 18.27 -4.15
N LYS A 100 19.15 16.96 -4.08
CA LYS A 100 19.99 15.92 -4.69
C LYS A 100 19.61 15.56 -6.12
N LEU A 101 18.40 15.88 -6.56
CA LEU A 101 17.85 15.48 -7.84
C LEU A 101 18.72 15.88 -9.06
N PRO A 102 19.38 17.06 -9.09
CA PRO A 102 20.24 17.43 -10.21
C PRO A 102 21.47 16.52 -10.41
N GLU A 103 21.87 15.76 -9.39
CA GLU A 103 23.00 14.82 -9.43
C GLU A 103 22.58 13.41 -9.84
N LEU A 104 21.26 13.16 -10.01
CA LEU A 104 20.66 11.84 -10.17
C LEU A 104 19.88 11.73 -11.47
N ASP A 105 19.84 10.54 -12.05
CA ASP A 105 18.99 10.24 -13.20
C ASP A 105 17.50 10.21 -12.82
N CYS A 106 17.19 9.70 -11.61
CA CYS A 106 15.86 9.74 -11.01
C CYS A 106 15.92 9.35 -9.54
N VAL A 107 14.81 9.58 -8.83
CA VAL A 107 14.57 9.05 -7.49
C VAL A 107 13.29 8.22 -7.51
N ILE A 108 13.31 7.00 -6.94
CA ILE A 108 12.16 6.12 -6.89
C ILE A 108 11.47 6.25 -5.53
N GLY A 109 10.17 6.46 -5.56
CA GLY A 109 9.30 6.53 -4.39
C GLY A 109 7.90 6.07 -4.71
N TRP A 110 6.90 6.68 -4.09
CA TRP A 110 5.48 6.35 -4.29
C TRP A 110 4.65 7.60 -4.57
N GLN A 111 3.67 7.47 -5.42
CA GLN A 111 2.61 8.46 -5.62
C GLN A 111 1.25 7.86 -5.37
N GLN A 112 0.25 8.73 -5.21
CA GLN A 112 -1.15 8.31 -5.14
C GLN A 112 -1.52 7.53 -6.40
N GLY A 113 -2.18 6.39 -6.22
CA GLY A 113 -2.76 5.59 -7.30
C GLY A 113 -4.16 6.07 -7.66
N TYR A 114 -4.97 5.12 -8.16
CA TYR A 114 -6.33 5.41 -8.64
C TYR A 114 -7.34 5.68 -7.51
N ASP A 115 -7.01 5.38 -6.27
CA ASP A 115 -7.83 5.65 -5.10
C ASP A 115 -6.97 6.08 -3.88
N ALA A 116 -7.64 6.39 -2.77
CA ALA A 116 -7.00 6.90 -1.55
C ALA A 116 -6.11 5.88 -0.82
N VAL A 117 -6.25 4.59 -1.09
CA VAL A 117 -5.55 3.49 -0.38
C VAL A 117 -4.52 2.77 -1.24
N HIS A 118 -4.46 3.08 -2.54
CA HIS A 118 -3.47 2.52 -3.43
C HIS A 118 -2.37 3.53 -3.76
N THR A 119 -1.14 3.08 -3.66
CA THR A 119 0.02 3.82 -4.15
C THR A 119 0.71 3.05 -5.25
N VAL A 120 1.26 3.79 -6.19
CA VAL A 120 2.02 3.24 -7.32
C VAL A 120 3.45 3.78 -7.30
N PRO A 121 4.40 3.07 -7.91
CA PRO A 121 5.77 3.54 -8.03
C PRO A 121 5.83 4.89 -8.75
N LEU A 122 6.66 5.79 -8.22
CA LEU A 122 6.94 7.11 -8.77
C LEU A 122 8.43 7.22 -9.09
N PHE A 123 8.74 7.54 -10.34
CA PHE A 123 10.10 7.83 -10.78
C PHE A 123 10.23 9.36 -10.94
N MET A 124 10.79 10.01 -9.93
CA MET A 124 10.95 11.45 -9.86
C MET A 124 12.17 11.90 -10.65
N ARG A 125 11.97 12.72 -11.66
CA ARG A 125 13.04 13.29 -12.50
C ARG A 125 13.05 14.81 -12.46
N THR A 126 11.95 15.41 -12.06
CA THR A 126 11.78 16.86 -11.95
C THR A 126 11.33 17.24 -10.54
N PRO A 127 11.54 18.48 -10.10
CA PRO A 127 11.04 18.96 -8.81
C PRO A 127 9.52 18.79 -8.65
N GLU A 128 8.76 18.93 -9.74
CA GLU A 128 7.31 18.77 -9.77
C GLU A 128 6.90 17.31 -9.52
N ASP A 129 7.73 16.35 -9.95
CA ASP A 129 7.49 14.93 -9.62
C ASP A 129 7.67 14.66 -8.13
N VAL A 130 8.63 15.35 -7.49
CA VAL A 130 8.86 15.21 -6.04
C VAL A 130 7.65 15.66 -5.24
N ASP A 131 6.89 16.65 -5.73
CA ASP A 131 5.68 17.13 -5.06
C ASP A 131 4.57 16.08 -5.03
N LYS A 132 4.58 15.12 -5.97
CA LYS A 132 3.65 13.99 -6.02
C LYS A 132 3.99 12.88 -5.02
N LEU A 133 5.19 12.93 -4.40
CA LEU A 133 5.62 11.93 -3.44
C LEU A 133 4.66 11.85 -2.25
N VAL A 134 4.19 10.64 -1.98
CA VAL A 134 3.37 10.34 -0.80
C VAL A 134 4.09 9.37 0.13
N TRP A 135 3.86 9.54 1.42
CA TRP A 135 4.38 8.67 2.46
C TRP A 135 3.26 8.26 3.40
N GLY A 136 3.06 6.96 3.57
CA GLY A 136 1.98 6.48 4.40
C GLY A 136 1.93 4.95 4.54
N PRO A 137 0.96 4.45 5.30
CA PRO A 137 0.81 3.02 5.56
C PRO A 137 0.44 2.19 4.32
N PHE A 138 -0.01 2.86 3.26
CA PHE A 138 -0.44 2.22 2.01
C PHE A 138 0.69 2.07 0.97
N ASN A 139 1.91 2.50 1.29
CA ASN A 139 3.09 2.31 0.44
C ASN A 139 3.56 0.85 0.52
N VAL A 140 2.81 -0.07 -0.10
CA VAL A 140 3.05 -1.51 0.00
C VAL A 140 4.09 -2.04 -1.00
N ASN A 141 4.27 -1.36 -2.13
CA ASN A 141 5.22 -1.76 -3.14
C ASN A 141 6.66 -1.54 -2.65
N ASN A 142 7.55 -2.47 -2.96
CA ASN A 142 8.97 -2.34 -2.65
C ASN A 142 9.70 -1.71 -3.86
N PRO A 143 10.16 -0.45 -3.77
CA PRO A 143 10.81 0.23 -4.88
C PRO A 143 12.19 -0.33 -5.20
N ALA A 144 12.82 -1.09 -4.31
CA ALA A 144 14.12 -1.72 -4.56
C ALA A 144 14.08 -2.71 -5.74
N THR A 145 12.91 -3.27 -6.06
CA THR A 145 12.73 -4.20 -7.19
C THR A 145 13.09 -3.59 -8.55
N TYR A 146 13.09 -2.27 -8.66
CA TYR A 146 13.43 -1.57 -9.92
C TYR A 146 14.93 -1.29 -10.06
N LEU A 147 15.70 -1.31 -8.98
CA LEU A 147 17.13 -0.95 -9.00
C LEU A 147 17.98 -1.82 -9.95
N PRO A 148 17.82 -3.15 -10.01
CA PRO A 148 18.64 -3.97 -10.91
C PRO A 148 18.50 -3.59 -12.39
N SER A 149 17.30 -3.20 -12.81
CA SER A 149 17.05 -2.77 -14.20
C SER A 149 17.65 -1.38 -14.53
N LEU A 150 18.06 -0.64 -13.49
CA LEU A 150 18.65 0.69 -13.59
C LEU A 150 20.16 0.69 -13.23
N LYS A 151 20.78 -0.50 -13.19
CA LYS A 151 22.21 -0.63 -12.89
C LYS A 151 23.06 0.24 -13.82
N GLY A 152 24.03 0.93 -13.25
CA GLY A 152 24.92 1.86 -13.97
C GLY A 152 24.37 3.28 -14.14
N ARG A 153 23.18 3.57 -13.56
CA ARG A 153 22.63 4.92 -13.43
C ARG A 153 22.69 5.37 -11.99
N LYS A 154 22.71 6.68 -11.77
CA LYS A 154 22.62 7.26 -10.42
C LYS A 154 21.16 7.39 -10.02
N VAL A 155 20.66 6.43 -9.25
CA VAL A 155 19.24 6.32 -8.90
C VAL A 155 19.04 6.41 -7.40
N GLY A 156 18.44 7.49 -6.95
CA GLY A 156 18.01 7.61 -5.55
C GLY A 156 16.82 6.71 -5.25
N ILE A 157 16.68 6.27 -4.01
CA ILE A 157 15.54 5.46 -3.57
C ILE A 157 15.02 5.94 -2.22
N VAL A 158 13.70 6.07 -2.14
CA VAL A 158 13.00 6.28 -0.86
C VAL A 158 12.69 4.92 -0.26
N VAL A 159 13.13 4.66 0.98
CA VAL A 159 13.00 3.35 1.60
C VAL A 159 12.24 3.42 2.92
N LYS A 160 11.45 2.38 3.19
CA LYS A 160 10.94 2.04 4.52
C LYS A 160 11.89 1.04 5.19
N GLY A 161 11.80 0.88 6.49
CA GLY A 161 12.61 -0.10 7.22
C GLY A 161 12.52 -1.54 6.68
N CYS A 162 11.34 -1.93 6.12
CA CYS A 162 11.19 -3.25 5.49
C CYS A 162 11.88 -3.34 4.12
N ASP A 163 11.97 -2.24 3.37
CA ASP A 163 12.56 -2.21 2.03
C ASP A 163 14.10 -2.17 2.10
N SER A 164 14.66 -1.65 3.19
CA SER A 164 16.10 -1.54 3.39
C SER A 164 16.83 -2.90 3.30
N ARG A 165 16.18 -3.98 3.75
CA ARG A 165 16.72 -5.34 3.64
C ARG A 165 16.93 -5.74 2.19
N SER A 166 15.95 -5.46 1.32
CA SER A 166 16.08 -5.76 -0.11
C SER A 166 17.20 -4.98 -0.77
N VAL A 167 17.42 -3.72 -0.36
CA VAL A 167 18.56 -2.93 -0.85
C VAL A 167 19.88 -3.56 -0.41
N VAL A 168 19.98 -4.03 0.83
CA VAL A 168 21.19 -4.71 1.34
C VAL A 168 21.46 -6.01 0.57
N GLU A 169 20.43 -6.83 0.31
CA GLU A 169 20.56 -8.05 -0.51
C GLU A 169 21.07 -7.74 -1.93
N LEU A 170 20.47 -6.72 -2.59
CA LEU A 170 20.92 -6.31 -3.92
C LEU A 170 22.39 -5.84 -3.95
N LEU A 171 22.86 -5.22 -2.87
CA LEU A 171 24.26 -4.84 -2.71
C LEU A 171 25.17 -6.06 -2.52
N GLN A 172 24.75 -7.03 -1.70
CA GLN A 172 25.50 -8.26 -1.46
C GLN A 172 25.63 -9.11 -2.72
N ASP A 173 24.55 -9.17 -3.52
CA ASP A 173 24.53 -9.89 -4.80
C ASP A 173 25.20 -9.14 -5.95
N ASN A 174 25.81 -7.97 -5.68
CA ASN A 174 26.44 -7.09 -6.68
C ASN A 174 25.49 -6.70 -7.84
N LEU A 175 24.19 -6.69 -7.59
CA LEU A 175 23.18 -6.24 -8.56
C LEU A 175 23.10 -4.73 -8.67
N ILE A 176 23.55 -4.01 -7.64
CA ILE A 176 23.65 -2.56 -7.59
C ILE A 176 24.97 -2.13 -6.91
N ASN A 177 25.41 -0.89 -7.15
CA ASN A 177 26.55 -0.30 -6.45
C ASN A 177 26.07 0.73 -5.43
N ARG A 178 26.65 0.72 -4.23
CA ARG A 178 26.29 1.66 -3.16
C ARG A 178 26.52 3.12 -3.54
N ALA A 179 27.57 3.39 -4.33
CA ALA A 179 27.89 4.74 -4.78
C ALA A 179 26.85 5.34 -5.75
N ASP A 180 26.13 4.47 -6.48
CA ASP A 180 25.14 4.87 -7.47
C ASP A 180 23.74 5.00 -6.89
N VAL A 181 23.52 4.54 -5.64
CA VAL A 181 22.18 4.46 -5.03
C VAL A 181 22.14 5.23 -3.71
N PRO A 182 21.95 6.56 -3.74
CA PRO A 182 21.63 7.33 -2.53
C PRO A 182 20.28 6.91 -1.96
N ILE A 183 20.23 6.75 -0.62
CA ILE A 183 19.05 6.31 0.13
C ILE A 183 18.45 7.51 0.86
N PHE A 184 17.15 7.66 0.73
CA PHE A 184 16.31 8.62 1.44
C PHE A 184 15.36 7.86 2.38
N ALA A 185 15.37 8.16 3.70
CA ALA A 185 14.58 7.47 4.72
C ALA A 185 14.09 8.43 5.81
#